data_bdb62953c0d36f2654c9c307d6f3e175
#
_entry.id   bdb62953c0d36f2654c9c307d6f3e175
#
_cell.length_a   1.000
_cell.length_b   1.000
_cell.length_c   1.000
_cell.angle_alpha   90.00
_cell.angle_beta   90.00
_cell.angle_gamma   90.00
#
_symmetry.space_group_name_H-M   'P 1'
#
loop_
_entity.id
_entity.type
_entity.pdbx_description
1 polymer ?
#
loop_
_entity_poly.entity_id
_entity_poly.type
_entity_poly.pdbx_seq_one_letter_code
_entity_poly.pdbx_strand_id
1 'polypeptide(L)'
;MNKKIASKLCAIGLISSIVLSGCGNAGITGDNREELSGGTDKVVSLKVWTEKDGLDVMNKMLDSFKEQYKDEAEFDITVEIQADSQVRDVMLTDVHNGADVFSFPDDQIISL
;
A
#
# COMPACT_ATOMS: atom_id res chain seq x y z
N MET A 1 -12.48 -20.81 -43.23
CA MET A 1 -13.87 -20.34 -43.40
C MET A 1 -14.09 -19.12 -42.52
N ASN A 2 -14.30 -18.01 -43.20
CA ASN A 2 -14.46 -16.66 -42.60
C ASN A 2 -15.74 -16.53 -41.81
N LYS A 3 -15.71 -15.80 -40.67
CA LYS A 3 -16.79 -14.85 -40.34
C LYS A 3 -16.25 -13.72 -39.50
N LYS A 4 -16.04 -12.62 -40.19
CA LYS A 4 -16.04 -11.27 -39.68
C LYS A 4 -17.43 -10.96 -39.11
N ILE A 5 -17.50 -10.42 -37.93
CA ILE A 5 -18.66 -9.60 -37.54
C ILE A 5 -18.09 -8.30 -36.98
N ALA A 6 -18.24 -7.31 -37.84
CA ALA A 6 -18.03 -5.89 -37.52
C ALA A 6 -19.32 -5.31 -36.95
N SER A 7 -19.17 -4.18 -36.28
CA SER A 7 -20.16 -3.15 -36.03
C SER A 7 -21.07 -3.32 -34.82
N LYS A 8 -21.01 -2.40 -33.85
CA LYS A 8 -21.72 -1.12 -33.96
C LYS A 8 -21.26 -0.13 -32.88
N LEU A 9 -20.90 1.05 -33.35
CA LEU A 9 -20.92 2.28 -32.58
C LEU A 9 -22.30 2.49 -31.94
N CYS A 10 -22.29 2.92 -30.68
CA CYS A 10 -23.33 3.78 -30.14
C CYS A 10 -22.65 4.84 -29.28
N ALA A 11 -22.49 6.00 -29.87
CA ALA A 11 -22.26 7.27 -29.21
C ALA A 11 -23.60 7.82 -28.73
N ILE A 12 -23.70 8.13 -27.47
CA ILE A 12 -24.61 9.14 -26.86
C ILE A 12 -23.93 9.43 -25.52
N GLY A 13 -23.30 10.47 -25.30
CA GLY A 13 -23.47 11.86 -25.15
C GLY A 13 -24.46 12.24 -24.03
N LEU A 14 -23.92 12.50 -22.82
CA LEU A 14 -24.59 13.47 -21.92
C LEU A 14 -23.56 14.02 -20.93
N ILE A 15 -23.20 15.23 -21.18
CA ILE A 15 -22.51 16.19 -20.34
C ILE A 15 -23.39 16.48 -19.13
N SER A 16 -22.85 16.27 -17.94
CA SER A 16 -23.41 16.89 -16.75
C SER A 16 -22.28 17.48 -15.93
N SER A 17 -21.97 18.73 -16.24
CA SER A 17 -21.12 19.61 -15.48
C SER A 17 -21.84 19.98 -14.17
N ILE A 18 -21.35 19.48 -13.05
CA ILE A 18 -21.69 20.07 -11.75
C ILE A 18 -20.43 20.73 -11.24
N VAL A 19 -20.33 22.03 -11.49
CA VAL A 19 -19.38 22.93 -10.84
C VAL A 19 -19.97 23.28 -9.48
N LEU A 20 -19.48 22.67 -8.41
CA LEU A 20 -19.65 23.22 -7.07
C LEU A 20 -18.36 23.95 -6.70
N SER A 21 -18.35 25.23 -6.93
CA SER A 21 -17.41 26.17 -6.33
C SER A 21 -17.80 26.36 -4.85
N GLY A 22 -16.99 25.79 -3.97
CA GLY A 22 -17.04 26.07 -2.54
C GLY A 22 -15.74 26.69 -2.11
N CYS A 23 -15.67 28.02 -2.06
CA CYS A 23 -14.63 28.77 -1.36
C CYS A 23 -14.73 28.52 0.15
N GLY A 24 -13.66 28.08 0.77
CA GLY A 24 -13.46 28.04 2.19
C GLY A 24 -11.98 28.14 2.48
N ASN A 25 -11.51 29.37 2.63
CA ASN A 25 -10.14 29.68 3.00
C ASN A 25 -9.93 29.40 4.49
N ALA A 26 -9.09 28.44 4.84
CA ALA A 26 -8.39 28.42 6.12
C ALA A 26 -7.08 27.63 5.92
N GLY A 27 -5.99 28.35 5.97
CA GLY A 27 -4.65 27.78 5.86
C GLY A 27 -4.35 26.88 7.05
N ILE A 28 -3.88 25.66 6.74
CA ILE A 28 -3.04 24.86 7.62
C ILE A 28 -1.94 24.29 6.74
N THR A 29 -0.74 24.77 6.99
CA THR A 29 0.52 24.31 6.43
C THR A 29 0.80 22.87 6.87
N GLY A 30 1.13 22.03 5.89
CA GLY A 30 1.97 20.85 6.10
C GLY A 30 1.24 19.55 6.38
N ASP A 31 0.74 18.93 5.34
CA ASP A 31 0.67 17.48 5.28
C ASP A 31 0.86 17.08 3.81
N ASN A 32 2.04 16.59 3.49
CA ASN A 32 2.31 15.96 2.21
C ASN A 32 1.61 14.59 2.20
N ARG A 33 0.29 14.60 2.11
CA ARG A 33 -0.44 13.47 1.59
C ARG A 33 -0.29 13.51 0.08
N GLU A 34 0.65 12.75 -0.42
CA GLU A 34 0.67 12.42 -1.84
C GLU A 34 -0.63 11.70 -2.16
N GLU A 35 -1.48 12.38 -2.94
CA GLU A 35 -2.68 11.78 -3.51
C GLU A 35 -2.27 10.53 -4.29
N LEU A 36 -2.92 9.43 -3.97
CA LEU A 36 -2.89 8.19 -4.72
C LEU A 36 -3.46 8.42 -6.13
N SER A 37 -2.62 8.97 -7.00
CA SER A 37 -2.92 9.03 -8.44
C SER A 37 -2.68 7.63 -9.01
N GLY A 38 -3.73 6.96 -9.40
CA GLY A 38 -3.67 5.65 -10.04
C GLY A 38 -2.96 5.71 -11.37
N GLY A 39 -1.70 5.27 -11.37
CA GLY A 39 -0.90 4.98 -12.55
C GLY A 39 -0.05 3.74 -12.24
N THR A 40 0.10 2.87 -13.21
CA THR A 40 0.83 1.59 -13.16
C THR A 40 2.34 1.73 -12.94
N ASP A 41 2.84 2.94 -12.70
CA ASP A 41 4.26 3.22 -12.45
C ASP A 41 4.56 3.52 -10.97
N LYS A 42 3.68 3.14 -10.05
CA LYS A 42 3.86 3.40 -8.63
C LYS A 42 4.71 2.31 -7.99
N VAL A 43 5.92 2.68 -7.57
CA VAL A 43 6.72 1.83 -6.69
C VAL A 43 6.28 2.05 -5.23
N VAL A 44 5.91 0.97 -4.55
CA VAL A 44 5.55 0.97 -3.13
C VAL A 44 6.67 0.32 -2.35
N SER A 45 7.36 1.10 -1.53
CA SER A 45 8.42 0.61 -0.65
C SER A 45 7.84 0.27 0.71
N LEU A 46 8.10 -0.95 1.18
CA LEU A 46 7.64 -1.45 2.48
C LEU A 46 8.79 -2.11 3.24
N LYS A 47 8.81 -1.93 4.55
CA LYS A 47 9.66 -2.63 5.48
C LYS A 47 8.83 -3.63 6.28
N VAL A 48 9.28 -4.88 6.33
CA VAL A 48 8.61 -5.97 7.04
C VAL A 48 9.56 -6.54 8.08
N TRP A 49 9.11 -6.68 9.33
CA TRP A 49 9.83 -7.40 10.36
C TRP A 49 9.25 -8.78 10.57
N THR A 50 10.15 -9.75 10.69
CA THR A 50 9.81 -11.13 10.99
C THR A 50 10.84 -11.76 11.92
N GLU A 51 10.46 -12.78 12.66
CA GLU A 51 11.43 -13.58 13.41
C GLU A 51 12.30 -14.41 12.47
N LYS A 52 13.48 -14.78 12.95
CA LYS A 52 14.46 -15.56 12.19
C LYS A 52 13.86 -16.87 11.65
N ASP A 53 13.08 -17.56 12.46
CA ASP A 53 12.49 -18.85 12.10
C ASP A 53 11.32 -18.70 11.11
N GLY A 54 10.74 -17.50 11.00
CA GLY A 54 9.67 -17.15 10.08
C GLY A 54 10.15 -16.63 8.71
N LEU A 55 11.44 -16.38 8.54
CA LEU A 55 11.98 -15.68 7.36
C LEU A 55 11.64 -16.40 6.04
N ASP A 56 11.78 -17.71 5.97
CA ASP A 56 11.52 -18.48 4.76
C ASP A 56 10.03 -18.46 4.37
N VAL A 57 9.16 -18.51 5.37
CA VAL A 57 7.72 -18.46 5.16
C VAL A 57 7.31 -17.05 4.72
N MET A 58 7.85 -16.03 5.39
CA MET A 58 7.60 -14.63 5.04
C MET A 58 8.00 -14.33 3.59
N ASN A 59 9.20 -14.72 3.16
CA ASN A 59 9.66 -14.51 1.80
C ASN A 59 8.71 -15.16 0.77
N LYS A 60 8.27 -16.39 1.00
CA LYS A 60 7.31 -17.05 0.11
C LYS A 60 5.95 -16.34 0.05
N MET A 61 5.49 -15.83 1.18
CA MET A 61 4.24 -15.05 1.23
C MET A 61 4.38 -13.74 0.45
N LEU A 62 5.51 -13.05 0.58
CA LEU A 62 5.79 -11.80 -0.13
C LEU A 62 5.97 -12.01 -1.63
N ASP A 63 6.59 -13.11 -2.06
CA ASP A 63 6.69 -13.46 -3.47
C ASP A 63 5.29 -13.69 -4.08
N SER A 64 4.43 -14.41 -3.35
CA SER A 64 3.04 -14.64 -3.76
C SER A 64 2.23 -13.33 -3.80
N PHE A 65 2.43 -12.46 -2.83
CA PHE A 65 1.82 -11.14 -2.78
C PHE A 65 2.24 -10.27 -3.97
N LYS A 66 3.54 -10.17 -4.24
CA LYS A 66 4.06 -9.40 -5.38
C LYS A 66 3.49 -9.92 -6.71
N GLU A 67 3.40 -11.24 -6.89
CA GLU A 67 2.83 -11.82 -8.11
C GLU A 67 1.34 -11.55 -8.23
N GLN A 68 0.59 -11.60 -7.13
CA GLN A 68 -0.84 -11.35 -7.13
C GLN A 68 -1.20 -9.90 -7.48
N TYR A 69 -0.37 -8.95 -7.05
CA TYR A 69 -0.65 -7.51 -7.17
C TYR A 69 0.27 -6.78 -8.17
N LYS A 70 1.00 -7.52 -9.01
CA LYS A 70 1.94 -6.97 -9.99
C LYS A 70 1.33 -5.98 -10.99
N ASP A 71 0.04 -6.11 -11.25
CA ASP A 71 -0.68 -5.23 -12.17
C ASP A 71 -1.20 -3.94 -11.48
N GLU A 72 -1.10 -3.86 -10.15
CA GLU A 72 -1.54 -2.72 -9.37
C GLU A 72 -0.39 -1.77 -9.00
N ALA A 73 0.78 -2.34 -8.65
CA ALA A 73 1.98 -1.58 -8.31
C ALA A 73 3.22 -2.46 -8.37
N GLU A 74 4.39 -1.83 -8.49
CA GLU A 74 5.67 -2.47 -8.21
C GLU A 74 5.96 -2.37 -6.71
N PHE A 75 6.31 -3.50 -6.06
CA PHE A 75 6.58 -3.57 -4.64
C PHE A 75 8.07 -3.79 -4.36
N ASP A 76 8.69 -2.82 -3.71
CA ASP A 76 10.04 -2.92 -3.15
C ASP A 76 9.92 -3.23 -1.66
N ILE A 77 10.07 -4.51 -1.28
CA ILE A 77 9.85 -4.97 0.09
C ILE A 77 11.17 -5.42 0.71
N THR A 78 11.57 -4.74 1.77
CA THR A 78 12.72 -5.10 2.60
C THR A 78 12.25 -5.92 3.79
N VAL A 79 12.82 -7.11 3.98
CA VAL A 79 12.55 -7.97 5.15
C VAL A 79 13.73 -7.91 6.10
N GLU A 80 13.47 -7.54 7.34
CA GLU A 80 14.45 -7.49 8.42
C GLU A 80 14.08 -8.46 9.53
N ILE A 81 15.10 -9.03 10.20
CA ILE A 81 14.87 -9.91 11.34
C ILE A 81 14.74 -9.06 12.59
N GLN A 82 13.58 -9.17 13.23
CA GLN A 82 13.29 -8.53 14.50
C GLN A 82 12.56 -9.52 15.41
N ALA A 83 13.05 -9.70 16.65
CA ALA A 83 12.37 -10.55 17.60
C ALA A 83 11.04 -9.92 18.04
N ASP A 84 9.95 -10.67 17.97
CA ASP A 84 8.60 -10.21 18.32
C ASP A 84 8.54 -9.57 19.71
N SER A 85 9.25 -10.14 20.67
CA SER A 85 9.33 -9.61 22.05
C SER A 85 9.97 -8.23 22.17
N GLN A 86 10.73 -7.78 21.16
CA GLN A 86 11.44 -6.50 21.14
C GLN A 86 10.73 -5.43 20.30
N VAL A 87 9.78 -5.83 19.46
CA VAL A 87 9.08 -4.93 18.53
C VAL A 87 8.50 -3.73 19.26
N ARG A 88 7.80 -3.97 20.39
CA ARG A 88 7.21 -2.90 21.19
C ARG A 88 8.23 -1.84 21.61
N ASP A 89 9.35 -2.25 22.17
CA ASP A 89 10.36 -1.34 22.69
C ASP A 89 11.04 -0.55 21.59
N VAL A 90 11.27 -1.17 20.42
CA VAL A 90 11.80 -0.49 19.25
C VAL A 90 10.80 0.54 18.72
N MET A 91 9.53 0.18 18.59
CA MET A 91 8.47 1.08 18.10
C MET A 91 8.24 2.27 19.03
N LEU A 92 8.29 2.06 20.36
CA LEU A 92 8.15 3.15 21.32
C LEU A 92 9.38 4.06 21.37
N THR A 93 10.55 3.55 21.00
CA THR A 93 11.79 4.35 20.98
C THR A 93 11.88 5.22 19.73
N ASP A 94 11.61 4.66 18.58
CA ASP A 94 11.68 5.37 17.30
C ASP A 94 10.72 4.75 16.27
N VAL A 95 9.49 5.22 16.25
CA VAL A 95 8.46 4.76 15.32
C VAL A 95 8.81 5.05 13.85
N HIS A 96 9.62 6.08 13.59
CA HIS A 96 9.99 6.44 12.21
C HIS A 96 10.96 5.44 11.58
N ASN A 97 11.73 4.72 12.39
CA ASN A 97 12.59 3.63 11.95
C ASN A 97 11.92 2.26 12.05
N GLY A 98 10.68 2.20 12.51
CA GLY A 98 9.89 0.98 12.58
C GLY A 98 9.61 0.36 11.23
N ALA A 99 9.05 -0.86 11.24
CA ALA A 99 8.54 -1.51 10.04
C ALA A 99 7.09 -1.10 9.76
N ASP A 100 6.70 -1.15 8.48
CA ASP A 100 5.32 -0.95 8.05
C ASP A 100 4.43 -2.15 8.40
N VAL A 101 5.05 -3.35 8.43
CA VAL A 101 4.39 -4.60 8.77
C VAL A 101 5.25 -5.37 9.77
N PHE A 102 4.65 -5.76 10.89
CA PHE A 102 5.33 -6.52 11.94
C PHE A 102 4.33 -7.36 12.75
N SER A 103 4.84 -8.39 13.40
CA SER A 103 4.11 -9.17 14.40
C SER A 103 4.67 -8.88 15.81
N PHE A 104 3.82 -9.01 16.81
CA PHE A 104 4.21 -8.91 18.21
C PHE A 104 3.20 -9.64 19.10
N PRO A 105 3.55 -10.01 20.35
CA PRO A 105 2.66 -10.68 21.24
C PRO A 105 1.41 -9.86 21.58
N ASP A 106 0.26 -10.51 21.65
CA ASP A 106 -1.04 -9.87 21.86
C ASP A 106 -1.19 -9.19 23.23
N ASP A 107 -0.46 -9.66 24.24
CA ASP A 107 -0.40 -9.05 25.57
C ASP A 107 0.28 -7.67 25.60
N GLN A 108 1.02 -7.32 24.54
CA GLN A 108 1.69 -6.03 24.40
C GLN A 108 0.84 -4.96 23.71
N ILE A 109 -0.29 -5.33 23.11
CA ILE A 109 -1.18 -4.40 22.39
C ILE A 109 -1.62 -3.19 23.23
N ILE A 110 -1.90 -3.40 24.51
CA ILE A 110 -2.42 -2.36 25.42
C ILE A 110 -1.34 -1.31 25.75
N SER A 111 -0.09 -1.61 25.45
CA SER A 111 1.07 -0.77 25.81
C SER A 111 1.78 -0.16 24.60
N LEU A 112 1.30 -0.39 23.39
CA LEU A 112 1.60 0.35 22.19
C LEU A 112 0.68 1.55 22.06
#